data_33fee4c3fe832d9b943b5e6ba23f9cbe
#
_entry.id   33fee4c3fe832d9b943b5e6ba23f9cbe
#
_cell.length_a   1.000
_cell.length_b   1.000
_cell.length_c   1.000
_cell.angle_alpha   90.00
_cell.angle_beta   90.00
_cell.angle_gamma   90.00
#
_symmetry.space_group_name_H-M   'P 1'
#
loop_
_entity.id
_entity.type
_entity.pdbx_description
1 polymer ?
#
loop_
_entity_poly.entity_id
_entity_poly.type
_entity_poly.pdbx_seq_one_letter_code
_entity_poly.pdbx_strand_id
1 'polypeptide(L)'
;MDGKDGRVGSVVNVQKVRHPIRAAKTVLDNEWPVMLNSDAADKYAIEHGLEEVSQEWLKTELRIAQWQKWKDANSRPGSTDEDDEAVLDHDIGMGTVGAVALDKNGNLAAATSTGGMTGKPAGRIGDTPIIGAGTWADNHVAVSCTGVGEAFIRACAAHEVSTRVRMGESLTNACCNMLEMVAPIGGRGGVIAVDSNCLLYTSDAADEVL
;
A
#
# COMPACT_ATOMS: atom_id res chain seq x y z
N MET A 1 10.21 3.48 -3.18
CA MET A 1 10.74 4.87 -3.17
C MET A 1 12.10 4.86 -2.51
N ASP A 2 13.05 5.58 -3.09
CA ASP A 2 14.39 5.80 -2.56
C ASP A 2 14.42 7.18 -1.89
N GLY A 3 14.63 7.23 -0.58
CA GLY A 3 14.61 8.47 0.19
C GLY A 3 15.88 9.31 0.03
N LYS A 4 16.96 8.73 -0.50
CA LYS A 4 18.23 9.43 -0.69
C LYS A 4 18.13 10.57 -1.71
N ASP A 5 17.44 10.31 -2.82
CA ASP A 5 17.35 11.22 -3.97
C ASP A 5 15.91 11.48 -4.43
N GLY A 6 14.94 10.89 -3.72
CA GLY A 6 13.53 11.07 -4.01
C GLY A 6 13.02 10.32 -5.24
N ARG A 7 13.83 9.40 -5.81
CA ARG A 7 13.35 8.57 -6.93
C ARG A 7 12.20 7.67 -6.51
N VAL A 8 11.25 7.54 -7.40
CA VAL A 8 10.05 6.72 -7.18
C VAL A 8 9.77 5.84 -8.39
N GLY A 9 9.13 4.71 -8.13
CA GLY A 9 8.60 3.84 -9.17
C GLY A 9 7.32 3.19 -8.68
N SER A 10 6.30 3.21 -9.52
CA SER A 10 5.00 2.63 -9.19
C SER A 10 4.40 1.91 -10.39
N VAL A 11 3.73 0.80 -10.12
CA VAL A 11 2.92 0.07 -11.11
C VAL A 11 1.55 -0.24 -10.53
N VAL A 12 0.52 -0.15 -11.37
CA VAL A 12 -0.88 -0.29 -10.98
C VAL A 12 -1.56 -1.30 -11.88
N ASN A 13 -2.42 -2.14 -11.32
CA ASN A 13 -3.24 -3.11 -12.08
C ASN A 13 -2.43 -4.04 -12.99
N VAL A 14 -1.21 -4.42 -12.60
CA VAL A 14 -0.43 -5.43 -13.31
C VAL A 14 -1.06 -6.81 -13.12
N GLN A 15 -1.09 -7.62 -14.19
CA GLN A 15 -1.79 -8.90 -14.22
C GLN A 15 -0.94 -10.04 -14.81
N LYS A 16 0.26 -9.76 -15.26
CA LYS A 16 1.13 -10.73 -15.94
C LYS A 16 2.53 -10.82 -15.34
N VAL A 17 2.88 -9.96 -14.40
CA VAL A 17 4.20 -9.93 -13.79
C VAL A 17 4.19 -10.71 -12.46
N ARG A 18 5.10 -11.68 -12.33
CA ARG A 18 5.23 -12.49 -11.11
C ARG A 18 5.53 -11.67 -9.86
N HIS A 19 6.35 -10.61 -9.99
CA HIS A 19 6.82 -9.78 -8.89
C HIS A 19 6.53 -8.30 -9.15
N PRO A 20 5.31 -7.80 -8.86
CA PRO A 20 4.92 -6.40 -9.10
C PRO A 20 5.89 -5.37 -8.48
N ILE A 21 6.42 -5.66 -7.29
CA ILE A 21 7.36 -4.76 -6.62
C ILE A 21 8.69 -4.61 -7.41
N ARG A 22 9.12 -5.65 -8.13
CA ARG A 22 10.28 -5.56 -9.02
C ARG A 22 9.97 -4.70 -10.25
N ALA A 23 8.74 -4.78 -10.77
CA ALA A 23 8.31 -3.89 -11.85
C ALA A 23 8.33 -2.42 -11.41
N ALA A 24 7.82 -2.11 -10.21
CA ALA A 24 7.93 -0.78 -9.63
C ALA A 24 9.40 -0.34 -9.45
N LYS A 25 10.27 -1.25 -9.01
CA LYS A 25 11.71 -0.95 -8.92
C LYS A 25 12.34 -0.67 -10.28
N THR A 26 11.98 -1.41 -11.33
CA THR A 26 12.48 -1.16 -12.70
C THR A 26 12.07 0.24 -13.19
N VAL A 27 10.84 0.67 -12.88
CA VAL A 27 10.36 2.04 -13.16
C VAL A 27 11.22 3.07 -12.41
N LEU A 28 11.49 2.83 -11.11
CA LEU A 28 12.35 3.69 -10.30
C LEU A 28 13.76 3.80 -10.87
N ASP A 29 14.37 2.68 -11.27
CA ASP A 29 15.75 2.65 -11.75
C ASP A 29 15.92 3.38 -13.10
N ASN A 30 14.87 3.45 -13.91
CA ASN A 30 14.88 4.16 -15.21
C ASN A 30 14.46 5.64 -15.10
N GLU A 31 14.02 6.09 -13.91
CA GLU A 31 13.68 7.48 -13.57
C GLU A 31 12.52 8.11 -14.37
N TRP A 32 12.16 7.55 -15.52
CA TRP A 32 11.06 7.98 -16.37
C TRP A 32 10.41 6.78 -17.08
N PRO A 33 9.06 6.68 -17.03
CA PRO A 33 8.11 7.46 -16.21
C PRO A 33 8.19 7.06 -14.72
N VAL A 34 7.49 7.76 -13.81
CA VAL A 34 7.45 7.41 -12.38
C VAL A 34 6.31 6.44 -12.04
N MET A 35 5.30 6.34 -12.90
CA MET A 35 4.14 5.45 -12.69
C MET A 35 3.63 4.89 -14.02
N LEU A 36 3.35 3.59 -14.04
CA LEU A 36 2.74 2.89 -15.16
C LEU A 36 1.52 2.07 -14.70
N ASN A 37 0.57 1.82 -15.61
CA ASN A 37 -0.62 1.04 -15.29
C ASN A 37 -0.92 -0.07 -16.29
N SER A 38 -1.66 -1.09 -15.83
CA SER A 38 -2.29 -2.15 -16.62
C SER A 38 -1.34 -2.83 -17.61
N ASP A 39 -1.81 -3.18 -18.81
CA ASP A 39 -1.03 -3.88 -19.82
C ASP A 39 0.26 -3.15 -20.21
N ALA A 40 0.29 -1.83 -20.16
CA ALA A 40 1.49 -1.05 -20.44
C ALA A 40 2.56 -1.27 -19.35
N ALA A 41 2.17 -1.39 -18.10
CA ALA A 41 3.08 -1.71 -17.00
C ALA A 41 3.58 -3.15 -17.10
N ASP A 42 2.72 -4.11 -17.44
CA ASP A 42 3.11 -5.50 -17.66
C ASP A 42 4.10 -5.61 -18.81
N LYS A 43 3.79 -5.00 -19.97
CA LYS A 43 4.66 -4.98 -21.14
C LYS A 43 6.03 -4.38 -20.82
N TYR A 44 6.04 -3.22 -20.18
CA TYR A 44 7.27 -2.54 -19.77
C TYR A 44 8.14 -3.44 -18.87
N ALA A 45 7.54 -4.08 -17.88
CA ALA A 45 8.26 -4.97 -16.98
C ALA A 45 8.85 -6.20 -17.68
N ILE A 46 8.09 -6.83 -18.59
CA ILE A 46 8.53 -7.99 -19.37
C ILE A 46 9.67 -7.60 -20.32
N GLU A 47 9.57 -6.47 -21.00
CA GLU A 47 10.64 -5.93 -21.87
C GLU A 47 11.94 -5.65 -21.09
N HIS A 48 11.84 -5.42 -19.79
CA HIS A 48 13.00 -5.27 -18.88
C HIS A 48 13.39 -6.58 -18.16
N GLY A 49 12.95 -7.72 -18.68
CA GLY A 49 13.40 -9.04 -18.25
C GLY A 49 12.71 -9.62 -17.01
N LEU A 50 11.58 -9.06 -16.59
CA LEU A 50 10.81 -9.66 -15.51
C LEU A 50 10.00 -10.87 -16.00
N GLU A 51 9.84 -11.85 -15.11
CA GLU A 51 9.13 -13.11 -15.39
C GLU A 51 7.64 -12.84 -15.62
N GLU A 52 7.15 -13.29 -16.78
CA GLU A 52 5.72 -13.30 -17.11
C GLU A 52 5.05 -14.54 -16.50
N VAL A 53 3.84 -14.35 -15.97
CA VAL A 53 2.99 -15.41 -15.43
C VAL A 53 1.56 -15.28 -15.93
N SER A 54 0.82 -16.38 -15.91
CA SER A 54 -0.61 -16.36 -16.22
C SER A 54 -1.45 -15.78 -15.09
N GLN A 55 -2.65 -15.33 -15.38
CA GLN A 55 -3.59 -14.90 -14.35
C GLN A 55 -3.96 -16.04 -13.37
N GLU A 56 -3.96 -17.28 -13.84
CA GLU A 56 -4.22 -18.46 -12.99
C GLU A 56 -3.13 -18.61 -11.94
N TRP A 57 -1.87 -18.29 -12.28
CA TRP A 57 -0.76 -18.30 -11.33
C TRP A 57 -0.94 -17.28 -10.20
N LEU A 58 -1.53 -16.12 -10.51
CA LEU A 58 -1.78 -15.06 -9.52
C LEU A 58 -2.99 -15.33 -8.62
N LYS A 59 -3.87 -16.27 -8.99
CA LYS A 59 -5.04 -16.67 -8.20
C LYS A 59 -4.63 -17.71 -7.16
N THR A 60 -4.87 -17.42 -5.89
CA THR A 60 -4.72 -18.40 -4.81
C THR A 60 -6.08 -18.93 -4.38
N GLU A 61 -6.14 -20.19 -3.93
CA GLU A 61 -7.38 -20.81 -3.44
C GLU A 61 -8.03 -19.97 -2.34
N LEU A 62 -7.22 -19.44 -1.41
CA LEU A 62 -7.68 -18.56 -0.34
C LEU A 62 -8.41 -17.32 -0.90
N ARG A 63 -7.80 -16.63 -1.87
CA ARG A 63 -8.37 -15.42 -2.45
C ARG A 63 -9.62 -15.70 -3.29
N ILE A 64 -9.67 -16.83 -3.97
CA ILE A 64 -10.87 -17.28 -4.69
C ILE A 64 -12.00 -17.53 -3.69
N ALA A 65 -11.74 -18.23 -2.58
CA ALA A 65 -12.75 -18.51 -1.55
C ALA A 65 -13.27 -17.21 -0.88
N GLN A 66 -12.38 -16.27 -0.57
CA GLN A 66 -12.75 -14.94 -0.03
C GLN A 66 -13.63 -14.16 -1.01
N TRP A 67 -13.26 -14.13 -2.29
CA TRP A 67 -14.07 -13.49 -3.33
C TRP A 67 -15.45 -14.12 -3.47
N GLN A 68 -15.54 -15.45 -3.42
CA GLN A 68 -16.83 -16.16 -3.50
C GLN A 68 -17.70 -15.82 -2.28
N LYS A 69 -17.15 -15.85 -1.07
CA LYS A 69 -17.85 -15.46 0.16
C LYS A 69 -18.40 -14.04 0.06
N TRP A 70 -17.58 -13.09 -0.41
CA TRP A 70 -17.99 -11.71 -0.62
C TRP A 70 -19.12 -11.60 -1.66
N LYS A 71 -19.00 -12.31 -2.79
CA LYS A 71 -20.02 -12.31 -3.85
C LYS A 71 -21.35 -12.86 -3.35
N ASP A 72 -21.34 -13.95 -2.58
CA ASP A 72 -22.55 -14.57 -2.03
C ASP A 72 -23.25 -13.63 -1.03
N ALA A 73 -22.49 -12.91 -0.21
CA ALA A 73 -23.02 -11.91 0.72
C ALA A 73 -23.69 -10.76 -0.03
N ASN A 74 -23.02 -10.17 -1.03
CA ASN A 74 -23.51 -9.00 -1.78
C ASN A 74 -24.56 -9.34 -2.85
N SER A 75 -24.84 -10.61 -3.10
CA SER A 75 -25.92 -11.04 -4.01
C SER A 75 -27.27 -11.18 -3.32
N ARG A 76 -27.37 -10.95 -1.99
CA ARG A 76 -28.62 -11.07 -1.25
C ARG A 76 -29.48 -9.81 -1.43
N PRO A 77 -30.77 -9.93 -1.81
CA PRO A 77 -31.69 -8.80 -1.86
C PRO A 77 -31.83 -8.18 -0.45
N GLY A 78 -31.50 -6.90 -0.30
CA GLY A 78 -31.63 -6.16 0.95
C GLY A 78 -30.33 -6.07 1.78
N SER A 79 -29.17 -6.45 1.26
CA SER A 79 -27.90 -6.07 1.88
C SER A 79 -27.76 -4.54 1.89
N THR A 80 -27.38 -3.99 3.04
CA THR A 80 -27.10 -2.56 3.23
C THR A 80 -25.60 -2.31 3.17
N ASP A 81 -25.18 -1.06 2.95
CA ASP A 81 -23.77 -0.68 2.97
C ASP A 81 -23.07 -1.06 4.30
N GLU A 82 -23.84 -1.16 5.40
CA GLU A 82 -23.35 -1.63 6.71
C GLU A 82 -23.04 -3.14 6.72
N ASP A 83 -23.83 -3.94 5.98
CA ASP A 83 -23.56 -5.39 5.80
C ASP A 83 -22.30 -5.59 4.95
N ASP A 84 -22.04 -4.70 3.98
CA ASP A 84 -20.84 -4.70 3.16
C ASP A 84 -19.59 -4.36 3.99
N GLU A 85 -19.68 -3.43 4.94
CA GLU A 85 -18.60 -3.17 5.90
C GLU A 85 -18.32 -4.37 6.81
N ALA A 86 -19.35 -5.04 7.31
CA ALA A 86 -19.20 -6.21 8.18
C ALA A 86 -18.53 -7.41 7.48
N VAL A 87 -18.75 -7.58 6.17
CA VAL A 87 -18.10 -8.64 5.38
C VAL A 87 -16.65 -8.27 5.02
N LEU A 88 -16.31 -6.98 5.02
CA LEU A 88 -14.94 -6.50 4.85
C LEU A 88 -14.10 -6.68 6.13
N ASP A 89 -14.74 -6.94 7.28
CA ASP A 89 -14.21 -6.47 8.54
C ASP A 89 -13.29 -7.40 9.31
N HIS A 90 -13.28 -8.66 9.37
CA HIS A 90 -12.38 -9.33 10.33
C HIS A 90 -11.70 -10.62 9.87
N ASP A 91 -12.26 -11.30 8.88
CA ASP A 91 -11.71 -12.57 8.40
C ASP A 91 -10.89 -12.44 7.10
N ILE A 92 -10.91 -11.28 6.48
CA ILE A 92 -10.25 -11.03 5.20
C ILE A 92 -9.03 -10.17 5.46
N GLY A 93 -7.99 -10.77 5.99
CA GLY A 93 -6.72 -10.10 6.23
C GLY A 93 -6.33 -9.23 5.05
N MET A 94 -6.09 -7.95 5.29
CA MET A 94 -5.58 -7.04 4.27
C MET A 94 -4.28 -7.61 3.73
N GLY A 95 -4.22 -7.88 2.43
CA GLY A 95 -3.10 -8.59 1.81
C GLY A 95 -1.96 -7.65 1.40
N THR A 96 -1.80 -6.53 2.09
CA THR A 96 -0.70 -5.59 1.83
C THR A 96 0.56 -6.06 2.56
N VAL A 97 1.69 -6.05 1.86
CA VAL A 97 3.02 -6.23 2.45
C VAL A 97 3.80 -4.94 2.29
N GLY A 98 4.51 -4.55 3.34
CA GLY A 98 5.35 -3.36 3.37
C GLY A 98 6.76 -3.66 3.87
N ALA A 99 7.71 -2.87 3.43
CA ALA A 99 9.07 -2.88 3.93
C ALA A 99 9.60 -1.46 4.00
N VAL A 100 10.22 -1.13 5.13
CA VAL A 100 10.96 0.10 5.35
C VAL A 100 12.39 -0.25 5.75
N ALA A 101 13.36 0.50 5.28
CA ALA A 101 14.77 0.18 5.50
C ALA A 101 15.60 1.43 5.70
N LEU A 102 16.57 1.32 6.59
CA LEU A 102 17.66 2.27 6.78
C LEU A 102 18.98 1.53 6.51
N ASP A 103 19.79 2.01 5.58
CA ASP A 103 21.08 1.42 5.29
C ASP A 103 22.20 1.96 6.22
N LYS A 104 23.38 1.33 6.17
CA LYS A 104 24.54 1.74 6.97
C LYS A 104 25.08 3.13 6.64
N ASN A 105 24.65 3.74 5.55
CA ASN A 105 25.04 5.08 5.13
C ASN A 105 23.97 6.13 5.52
N GLY A 106 22.91 5.71 6.20
CA GLY A 106 21.80 6.59 6.60
C GLY A 106 20.76 6.82 5.49
N ASN A 107 20.77 6.06 4.40
CA ASN A 107 19.77 6.19 3.35
C ASN A 107 18.52 5.38 3.73
N LEU A 108 17.36 5.99 3.56
CA LEU A 108 16.06 5.42 3.83
C LEU A 108 15.36 4.98 2.53
N ALA A 109 14.60 3.90 2.60
CA ALA A 109 13.81 3.41 1.47
C ALA A 109 12.52 2.75 1.97
N ALA A 110 11.46 2.84 1.17
CA ALA A 110 10.18 2.18 1.41
C ALA A 110 9.67 1.45 0.17
N ALA A 111 8.99 0.33 0.40
CA ALA A 111 8.33 -0.44 -0.63
C ALA A 111 7.02 -1.02 -0.09
N THR A 112 5.96 -0.94 -0.88
CA THR A 112 4.63 -1.46 -0.53
C THR A 112 4.05 -2.22 -1.71
N SER A 113 3.41 -3.37 -1.46
CA SER A 113 2.78 -4.17 -2.51
C SER A 113 1.47 -4.78 -2.02
N THR A 114 0.44 -4.76 -2.86
CA THR A 114 -0.89 -5.26 -2.51
C THR A 114 -1.63 -5.82 -3.73
N GLY A 115 -2.52 -6.76 -3.50
CA GLY A 115 -3.55 -7.14 -4.47
C GLY A 115 -4.79 -6.23 -4.41
N GLY A 116 -4.86 -5.32 -3.47
CA GLY A 116 -6.03 -4.49 -3.18
C GLY A 116 -7.11 -5.23 -2.39
N MET A 117 -8.28 -4.63 -2.28
CA MET A 117 -9.43 -5.16 -1.53
C MET A 117 -10.18 -6.21 -2.33
N THR A 118 -10.76 -7.20 -1.64
CA THR A 118 -11.70 -8.15 -2.23
C THR A 118 -12.97 -7.41 -2.65
N GLY A 119 -13.52 -7.75 -3.82
CA GLY A 119 -14.74 -7.10 -4.32
C GLY A 119 -14.57 -5.68 -4.87
N LYS A 120 -13.36 -5.13 -4.87
CA LYS A 120 -13.12 -3.80 -5.44
C LYS A 120 -13.65 -3.70 -6.89
N PRO A 121 -14.22 -2.57 -7.29
CA PRO A 121 -14.64 -2.37 -8.68
C PRO A 121 -13.44 -2.37 -9.64
N ALA A 122 -13.70 -2.72 -10.89
CA ALA A 122 -12.67 -2.69 -11.93
C ALA A 122 -12.08 -1.28 -12.06
N GLY A 123 -10.75 -1.19 -12.10
CA GLY A 123 -10.04 0.10 -12.17
C GLY A 123 -9.83 0.81 -10.84
N ARG A 124 -10.35 0.30 -9.72
CA ARG A 124 -10.09 0.90 -8.40
C ARG A 124 -8.61 0.83 -8.06
N ILE A 125 -8.06 1.93 -7.62
CA ILE A 125 -6.69 2.08 -7.15
C ILE A 125 -6.74 2.45 -5.66
N GLY A 126 -6.00 1.69 -4.83
CA GLY A 126 -5.80 2.01 -3.41
C GLY A 126 -4.61 2.94 -3.19
N ASP A 127 -4.24 3.11 -1.93
CA ASP A 127 -3.15 3.98 -1.48
C ASP A 127 -1.75 3.46 -1.86
N THR A 128 -1.55 2.15 -1.89
CA THR A 128 -0.25 1.50 -2.08
C THR A 128 0.59 2.07 -3.23
N PRO A 129 0.07 2.23 -4.47
CA PRO A 129 0.85 2.73 -5.59
C PRO A 129 0.95 4.26 -5.62
N ILE A 130 0.19 4.96 -4.78
CA ILE A 130 0.14 6.42 -4.74
C ILE A 130 1.23 6.94 -3.79
N ILE A 131 2.20 7.61 -4.38
CA ILE A 131 3.33 8.20 -3.67
C ILE A 131 2.81 9.25 -2.68
N GLY A 132 3.21 9.09 -1.42
CA GLY A 132 2.74 9.94 -0.32
C GLY A 132 1.44 9.46 0.36
N ALA A 133 0.69 8.54 -0.24
CA ALA A 133 -0.48 7.94 0.40
C ALA A 133 -0.12 6.63 1.11
N GLY A 134 0.24 5.58 0.36
CA GLY A 134 0.59 4.27 0.90
C GLY A 134 2.09 4.02 1.06
N THR A 135 2.93 4.83 0.42
CA THR A 135 4.40 4.64 0.42
C THR A 135 5.10 5.98 0.37
N TRP A 136 6.07 6.19 1.27
CA TRP A 136 6.93 7.36 1.27
C TRP A 136 8.33 7.03 1.78
N ALA A 137 9.34 7.68 1.25
CA ALA A 137 10.68 7.73 1.85
C ALA A 137 11.36 9.06 1.49
N ASP A 138 12.03 9.65 2.47
CA ASP A 138 12.93 10.78 2.29
C ASP A 138 14.15 10.61 3.21
N ASN A 139 14.91 11.66 3.45
CA ASN A 139 16.07 11.61 4.33
C ASN A 139 15.73 11.66 5.83
N HIS A 140 14.46 11.67 6.20
CA HIS A 140 13.99 11.72 7.60
C HIS A 140 13.30 10.42 8.01
N VAL A 141 12.46 9.85 7.13
CA VAL A 141 11.63 8.70 7.45
C VAL A 141 11.29 7.89 6.20
N ALA A 142 11.15 6.57 6.37
CA ALA A 142 10.55 5.67 5.40
C ALA A 142 9.25 5.10 5.98
N VAL A 143 8.17 5.09 5.19
CA VAL A 143 6.81 4.76 5.62
C VAL A 143 6.14 3.84 4.62
N SER A 144 5.47 2.79 5.12
CA SER A 144 4.56 1.95 4.34
C SER A 144 3.25 1.79 5.11
N CYS A 145 2.13 2.08 4.44
CA CYS A 145 0.80 2.05 5.02
C CYS A 145 -0.04 0.89 4.46
N THR A 146 -1.05 0.50 5.21
CA THR A 146 -2.11 -0.42 4.81
C THR A 146 -3.43 0.02 5.41
N GLY A 147 -4.56 -0.26 4.74
CA GLY A 147 -5.86 0.11 5.31
C GLY A 147 -6.93 0.38 4.26
N VAL A 148 -7.92 1.19 4.67
CA VAL A 148 -8.92 1.74 3.76
C VAL A 148 -8.24 2.78 2.88
N GLY A 149 -7.79 2.35 1.71
CA GLY A 149 -6.93 3.14 0.81
C GLY A 149 -7.45 4.52 0.47
N GLU A 150 -8.78 4.66 0.36
CA GLU A 150 -9.46 5.94 0.07
C GLU A 150 -9.19 7.00 1.14
N ALA A 151 -9.18 6.62 2.41
CA ALA A 151 -8.88 7.53 3.51
C ALA A 151 -7.39 7.91 3.53
N PHE A 152 -6.51 6.94 3.32
CA PHE A 152 -5.07 7.16 3.25
C PHE A 152 -4.68 8.05 2.05
N ILE A 153 -5.36 7.90 0.90
CA ILE A 153 -5.19 8.79 -0.27
C ILE A 153 -5.62 10.22 0.07
N ARG A 154 -6.82 10.39 0.63
CA ARG A 154 -7.37 11.72 0.98
C ARG A 154 -6.49 12.46 1.99
N ALA A 155 -5.85 11.74 2.87
CA ALA A 155 -4.95 12.28 3.90
C ALA A 155 -3.51 12.44 3.44
N CYS A 156 -3.09 11.90 2.29
CA CYS A 156 -1.67 11.76 1.91
C CYS A 156 -0.86 11.11 3.03
N ALA A 157 -1.38 10.04 3.64
CA ALA A 157 -1.04 9.56 4.97
C ALA A 157 0.47 9.29 5.17
N ALA A 158 1.13 8.60 4.23
CA ALA A 158 2.56 8.33 4.36
C ALA A 158 3.42 9.61 4.32
N HIS A 159 3.03 10.60 3.51
CA HIS A 159 3.72 11.90 3.47
C HIS A 159 3.42 12.75 4.70
N GLU A 160 2.22 12.64 5.27
CA GLU A 160 1.86 13.33 6.53
C GLU A 160 2.77 12.90 7.67
N VAL A 161 3.08 11.59 7.82
CA VAL A 161 4.07 11.12 8.80
C VAL A 161 5.42 11.80 8.59
N SER A 162 5.91 11.87 7.35
CA SER A 162 7.16 12.57 7.04
C SER A 162 7.09 14.05 7.38
N THR A 163 5.99 14.72 7.08
CA THR A 163 5.80 16.14 7.39
C THR A 163 5.91 16.38 8.89
N ARG A 164 5.24 15.58 9.71
CA ARG A 164 5.26 15.67 11.17
C ARG A 164 6.66 15.44 11.73
N VAL A 165 7.36 14.40 11.27
CA VAL A 165 8.76 14.13 11.67
C VAL A 165 9.66 15.31 11.32
N ARG A 166 9.54 15.89 10.12
CA ARG A 166 10.31 17.09 9.70
C ARG A 166 10.00 18.33 10.54
N MET A 167 8.78 18.42 11.08
CA MET A 167 8.36 19.48 11.99
C MET A 167 8.78 19.23 13.46
N GLY A 168 9.47 18.12 13.73
CA GLY A 168 10.05 17.82 15.04
C GLY A 168 9.20 16.91 15.93
N GLU A 169 8.11 16.31 15.43
CA GLU A 169 7.42 15.26 16.17
C GLU A 169 8.27 13.99 16.24
N SER A 170 8.14 13.24 17.33
CA SER A 170 8.71 11.88 17.41
C SER A 170 8.03 10.96 16.38
N LEU A 171 8.74 9.95 15.89
CA LEU A 171 8.19 8.99 14.93
C LEU A 171 6.88 8.36 15.43
N THR A 172 6.85 7.95 16.70
CA THR A 172 5.65 7.38 17.32
C THR A 172 4.47 8.33 17.28
N ASN A 173 4.67 9.59 17.72
CA ASN A 173 3.59 10.59 17.70
C ASN A 173 3.14 10.91 16.29
N ALA A 174 4.08 11.03 15.35
CA ALA A 174 3.75 11.30 13.95
C ALA A 174 2.87 10.20 13.34
N CYS A 175 3.17 8.93 13.63
CA CYS A 175 2.36 7.80 13.17
C CYS A 175 0.99 7.76 13.87
N CYS A 176 0.92 7.90 15.19
CA CYS A 176 -0.35 7.93 15.93
C CYS A 176 -1.25 9.07 15.46
N ASN A 177 -0.72 10.29 15.38
CA ASN A 177 -1.47 11.46 14.94
C ASN A 177 -1.97 11.33 13.48
N MET A 178 -1.20 10.68 12.61
CA MET A 178 -1.66 10.37 11.25
C MET A 178 -2.84 9.37 11.27
N LEU A 179 -2.76 8.33 12.07
CA LEU A 179 -3.85 7.35 12.21
C LEU A 179 -5.11 8.00 12.81
N GLU A 180 -4.98 8.82 13.83
CA GLU A 180 -6.09 9.62 14.38
C GLU A 180 -6.70 10.58 13.35
N MET A 181 -5.91 11.11 12.42
CA MET A 181 -6.41 11.99 11.35
C MET A 181 -7.20 11.23 10.28
N VAL A 182 -6.85 9.98 9.98
CA VAL A 182 -7.58 9.19 8.98
C VAL A 182 -8.84 8.54 9.55
N ALA A 183 -8.93 8.29 10.85
CA ALA A 183 -10.07 7.64 11.49
C ALA A 183 -11.41 8.34 11.24
N PRO A 184 -11.57 9.68 11.43
CA PRO A 184 -12.84 10.39 11.20
C PRO A 184 -13.33 10.38 9.74
N ILE A 185 -12.46 10.08 8.80
CA ILE A 185 -12.80 10.01 7.37
C ILE A 185 -12.98 8.56 6.88
N GLY A 186 -13.24 7.64 7.82
CA GLY A 186 -13.46 6.23 7.53
C GLY A 186 -12.18 5.41 7.38
N GLY A 187 -11.03 5.96 7.79
CA GLY A 187 -9.75 5.26 7.72
C GLY A 187 -9.61 4.25 8.85
N ARG A 188 -9.40 3.00 8.49
CA ARG A 188 -8.90 1.93 9.36
C ARG A 188 -7.67 1.34 8.70
N GLY A 189 -6.61 1.12 9.44
CA GLY A 189 -5.39 0.59 8.89
C GLY A 189 -4.20 0.69 9.82
N GLY A 190 -3.06 0.31 9.32
CA GLY A 190 -1.79 0.32 10.05
C GLY A 190 -0.66 0.96 9.25
N VAL A 191 0.43 1.20 9.93
CA VAL A 191 1.64 1.78 9.36
C VAL A 191 2.89 1.15 9.94
N ILE A 192 3.87 0.93 9.10
CA ILE A 192 5.24 0.66 9.52
C ILE A 192 6.13 1.82 9.08
N ALA A 193 7.02 2.25 9.96
CA ALA A 193 7.94 3.34 9.66
C ALA A 193 9.30 3.16 10.34
N VAL A 194 10.35 3.72 9.75
CA VAL A 194 11.68 3.84 10.34
C VAL A 194 12.23 5.22 10.07
N ASP A 195 12.77 5.86 11.10
CA ASP A 195 13.44 7.16 10.97
C ASP A 195 14.95 7.06 10.75
N SER A 196 15.59 8.19 10.53
CA SER A 196 17.04 8.30 10.34
C SER A 196 17.86 7.94 11.58
N ASN A 197 17.24 7.81 12.75
CA ASN A 197 17.88 7.37 14.01
C ASN A 197 17.67 5.87 14.28
N CYS A 198 17.14 5.13 13.29
CA CYS A 198 16.80 3.70 13.41
C CYS A 198 15.68 3.42 14.44
N LEU A 199 14.83 4.41 14.75
CA LEU A 199 13.63 4.18 15.52
C LEU A 199 12.57 3.54 14.61
N LEU A 200 12.00 2.42 15.06
CA LEU A 200 10.95 1.69 14.35
C LEU A 200 9.59 1.95 14.99
N TYR A 201 8.58 2.11 14.15
CA TYR A 201 7.17 2.11 14.56
C TYR A 201 6.42 1.05 13.74
N THR A 202 5.59 0.27 14.42
CA THR A 202 4.66 -0.67 13.78
C THR A 202 3.32 -0.59 14.49
N SER A 203 2.24 -0.44 13.74
CA SER A 203 0.89 -0.71 14.20
C SER A 203 0.23 -1.70 13.27
N ASP A 204 -0.58 -2.59 13.80
CA ASP A 204 -1.41 -3.50 13.00
C ASP A 204 -2.79 -2.87 12.80
N ALA A 205 -3.38 -3.11 11.64
CA ALA A 205 -4.74 -2.70 11.34
C ALA A 205 -5.79 -3.33 12.27
N ALA A 206 -5.43 -4.41 12.96
CA ALA A 206 -6.27 -5.11 13.92
C ALA A 206 -6.18 -4.57 15.35
N ASP A 207 -5.14 -3.82 15.71
CA ASP A 207 -4.88 -3.39 17.09
C ASP A 207 -5.51 -2.04 17.44
N GLU A 208 -6.07 -1.32 16.48
CA GLU A 208 -6.61 0.03 16.68
C GLU A 208 -8.15 0.07 16.59
N VAL A 209 -8.82 -0.73 17.43
CA VAL A 209 -10.20 -0.48 17.84
C VAL A 209 -10.15 0.25 19.17
N LEU A 210 -10.09 1.56 19.13
CA LEU A 210 -10.41 2.44 20.25
C LEU A 210 -11.85 2.90 20.16
#